data_061790208098a5b6664007c85acb89c5
#
_entry.id   061790208098a5b6664007c85acb89c5
#
_cell.length_a   1.000
_cell.length_b   1.000
_cell.length_c   1.000
_cell.angle_alpha   90.00
_cell.angle_beta   90.00
_cell.angle_gamma   90.00
#
_symmetry.space_group_name_H-M   'P 1'
#
loop_
_entity.id
_entity.type
_entity.pdbx_description
1 polymer ?
#
loop_
_entity_poly.entity_id
_entity_poly.type
_entity_poly.pdbx_seq_one_letter_code
_entity_poly.pdbx_strand_id
1 'polypeptide(L)'
;MRFSFIHAADLHIDSPLVGMSLKDRIVAARFAQAGRRAVEALVAETVASRAAFLVIAGDVFDGDWKDVTTGLFFARALGALHRAGIPVFMVKGNHDAESVMSRGLPYPDSVTTFRANRAETVTLDALRVALHGRSFPHRLTGDFVETYPARRDGWLNIGVLHTSLDGSRGHQGYAPCSVEDLKRFGYDYWALGHVHAAEIVHRDPWIVFPGNLQGRSVRETGAKGAMRVTVEDGRIVDVAPIVLDAARWAHPAVDVTAVETEAAVLAAAGEAVAAAHEAAEGRPLAVRVTLSGETPLHNRLVARRETLQDELRAVGFRVADDCWIESLKVGTVPPPATPSLAQDAADEGIDVDRVLAEVVADPEFAGVVDDLASVLKARLPRDLHDAFAQSDARETVLADARAWLAGEPS
;
A
#
# COMPACT_ATOMS: atom_id res chain seq x y z
N MET A 1 4.13 34.07 -15.59
CA MET A 1 4.37 32.84 -16.37
C MET A 1 3.61 31.70 -15.69
N ARG A 2 2.88 30.89 -16.47
CA ARG A 2 2.12 29.71 -15.96
C ARG A 2 2.73 28.41 -16.51
N PHE A 3 2.95 27.45 -15.65
CA PHE A 3 3.36 26.07 -16.01
C PHE A 3 2.88 25.09 -14.97
N SER A 4 2.97 23.79 -15.26
CA SER A 4 2.74 22.73 -14.28
C SER A 4 3.88 21.73 -14.32
N PHE A 5 4.07 21.00 -13.22
CA PHE A 5 4.94 19.83 -13.14
C PHE A 5 4.21 18.67 -12.48
N ILE A 6 4.72 17.48 -12.71
CA ILE A 6 4.19 16.26 -12.08
C ILE A 6 5.15 15.82 -10.98
N HIS A 7 4.57 15.40 -9.83
CA HIS A 7 5.29 14.80 -8.71
C HIS A 7 4.78 13.39 -8.49
N ALA A 8 5.63 12.40 -8.72
CA ALA A 8 5.40 10.98 -8.48
C ALA A 8 6.42 10.43 -7.49
N ALA A 9 6.10 9.32 -6.82
CA ALA A 9 7.01 8.56 -5.95
C ALA A 9 6.57 7.10 -5.89
N ASP A 10 7.37 6.26 -5.28
CA ASP A 10 7.01 4.89 -4.88
C ASP A 10 6.41 4.10 -6.05
N LEU A 11 7.16 4.08 -7.18
CA LEU A 11 6.74 3.40 -8.40
C LEU A 11 6.77 1.88 -8.26
N HIS A 12 7.75 1.35 -7.52
CA HIS A 12 7.93 -0.07 -7.22
C HIS A 12 7.65 -0.97 -8.43
N ILE A 13 8.29 -0.67 -9.55
CA ILE A 13 8.04 -1.32 -10.84
C ILE A 13 8.34 -2.82 -10.72
N ASP A 14 7.37 -3.65 -11.16
CA ASP A 14 7.44 -5.11 -11.10
C ASP A 14 7.58 -5.70 -9.70
N SER A 15 7.22 -4.94 -8.66
CA SER A 15 7.15 -5.45 -7.28
C SER A 15 6.25 -6.68 -7.19
N PRO A 16 6.65 -7.73 -6.47
CA PRO A 16 5.80 -8.90 -6.26
C PRO A 16 4.47 -8.52 -5.61
N LEU A 17 3.38 -9.04 -6.15
CA LEU A 17 2.04 -8.85 -5.58
C LEU A 17 1.88 -9.73 -4.34
N VAL A 18 1.72 -9.10 -3.18
CA VAL A 18 1.56 -9.80 -1.90
C VAL A 18 0.08 -10.16 -1.70
N GLY A 19 -0.17 -11.44 -1.37
CA GLY A 19 -1.53 -11.92 -1.03
C GLY A 19 -2.36 -12.42 -2.20
N MET A 20 -1.90 -12.29 -3.45
CA MET A 20 -2.59 -12.92 -4.59
C MET A 20 -2.27 -14.40 -4.64
N SER A 21 -3.29 -15.21 -4.48
CA SER A 21 -3.19 -16.66 -4.68
C SER A 21 -2.84 -16.93 -6.15
N LEU A 22 -1.82 -17.76 -6.39
CA LEU A 22 -1.41 -18.26 -7.72
C LEU A 22 -2.50 -19.11 -8.43
N LYS A 23 -3.68 -19.26 -7.82
CA LYS A 23 -4.77 -20.10 -8.33
C LYS A 23 -5.41 -19.54 -9.61
N ASP A 24 -5.36 -18.23 -9.83
CA ASP A 24 -5.84 -17.62 -11.07
C ASP A 24 -4.72 -16.87 -11.80
N ARG A 25 -4.11 -17.56 -12.76
CA ARG A 25 -2.99 -17.02 -13.55
C ARG A 25 -3.37 -15.83 -14.43
N ILE A 26 -4.64 -15.71 -14.84
CA ILE A 26 -5.09 -14.61 -15.72
C ILE A 26 -5.17 -13.33 -14.92
N VAL A 27 -5.79 -13.39 -13.73
CA VAL A 27 -5.89 -12.22 -12.83
C VAL A 27 -4.50 -11.81 -12.34
N ALA A 28 -3.70 -12.78 -11.89
CA ALA A 28 -2.33 -12.51 -11.46
C ALA A 28 -1.50 -11.81 -12.56
N ALA A 29 -1.64 -12.22 -13.81
CA ALA A 29 -0.95 -11.60 -14.95
C ALA A 29 -1.43 -10.16 -15.21
N ARG A 30 -2.74 -9.87 -15.06
CA ARG A 30 -3.30 -8.51 -15.21
C ARG A 30 -2.75 -7.56 -14.15
N PHE A 31 -2.73 -8.01 -12.89
CA PHE A 31 -2.19 -7.23 -11.78
C PHE A 31 -0.66 -7.08 -11.85
N ALA A 32 0.07 -8.12 -12.27
CA ALA A 32 1.52 -8.04 -12.47
C ALA A 32 1.93 -6.98 -13.50
N GLN A 33 1.09 -6.73 -14.52
CA GLN A 33 1.33 -5.68 -15.52
C GLN A 33 0.84 -4.30 -15.08
N ALA A 34 0.06 -4.18 -14.01
CA ALA A 34 -0.54 -2.93 -13.60
C ALA A 34 0.51 -1.86 -13.26
N GLY A 35 1.60 -2.22 -12.58
CA GLY A 35 2.69 -1.30 -12.28
C GLY A 35 3.32 -0.69 -13.54
N ARG A 36 3.60 -1.50 -14.57
CA ARG A 36 4.13 -1.01 -15.85
C ARG A 36 3.14 -0.11 -16.57
N ARG A 37 1.85 -0.48 -16.60
CA ARG A 37 0.78 0.34 -17.20
C ARG A 37 0.62 1.68 -16.47
N ALA A 38 0.75 1.71 -15.15
CA ALA A 38 0.70 2.94 -14.38
C ALA A 38 1.88 3.87 -14.72
N VAL A 39 3.10 3.33 -14.92
CA VAL A 39 4.26 4.10 -15.41
C VAL A 39 4.03 4.62 -16.82
N GLU A 40 3.47 3.81 -17.73
CA GLU A 40 3.10 4.26 -19.07
C GLU A 40 2.05 5.38 -19.03
N ALA A 41 1.06 5.27 -18.14
CA ALA A 41 0.07 6.32 -17.90
C ALA A 41 0.69 7.60 -17.32
N LEU A 42 1.65 7.49 -16.40
CA LEU A 42 2.40 8.63 -15.87
C LEU A 42 3.15 9.37 -16.98
N VAL A 43 3.84 8.65 -17.85
CA VAL A 43 4.57 9.22 -18.99
C VAL A 43 3.59 9.88 -19.97
N ALA A 44 2.51 9.20 -20.34
CA ALA A 44 1.51 9.72 -21.25
C ALA A 44 0.85 10.99 -20.71
N GLU A 45 0.48 11.03 -19.43
CA GLU A 45 -0.10 12.20 -18.78
C GLU A 45 0.90 13.36 -18.69
N THR A 46 2.16 13.06 -18.36
CA THR A 46 3.23 14.07 -18.30
C THR A 46 3.42 14.76 -19.66
N VAL A 47 3.36 13.98 -20.75
CA VAL A 47 3.45 14.51 -22.13
C VAL A 47 2.17 15.24 -22.52
N ALA A 48 0.99 14.66 -22.29
CA ALA A 48 -0.30 15.22 -22.69
C ALA A 48 -0.60 16.56 -21.99
N SER A 49 -0.28 16.66 -20.70
CA SER A 49 -0.42 17.90 -19.92
C SER A 49 0.65 18.95 -20.25
N ARG A 50 1.65 18.62 -21.08
CA ARG A 50 2.81 19.48 -21.36
C ARG A 50 3.49 19.93 -20.07
N ALA A 51 3.67 19.01 -19.14
CA ALA A 51 4.36 19.33 -17.90
C ALA A 51 5.76 19.87 -18.18
N ALA A 52 6.16 20.90 -17.45
CA ALA A 52 7.49 21.50 -17.62
C ALA A 52 8.61 20.54 -17.19
N PHE A 53 8.34 19.67 -16.24
CA PHE A 53 9.24 18.62 -15.77
C PHE A 53 8.48 17.56 -14.94
N LEU A 54 9.13 16.41 -14.71
CA LEU A 54 8.67 15.36 -13.80
C LEU A 54 9.63 15.26 -12.62
N VAL A 55 9.10 15.16 -11.39
CA VAL A 55 9.84 14.83 -10.17
C VAL A 55 9.47 13.42 -9.73
N ILE A 56 10.46 12.59 -9.41
CA ILE A 56 10.27 11.25 -8.83
C ILE A 56 10.98 11.20 -7.47
N ALA A 57 10.21 11.14 -6.40
CA ALA A 57 10.73 11.23 -5.04
C ALA A 57 11.09 9.85 -4.44
N GLY A 58 11.74 8.99 -5.23
CA GLY A 58 12.34 7.72 -4.79
C GLY A 58 11.47 6.49 -4.97
N ASP A 59 12.06 5.34 -4.64
CA ASP A 59 11.51 3.99 -4.70
C ASP A 59 10.91 3.63 -6.08
N VAL A 60 11.78 3.75 -7.09
CA VAL A 60 11.47 3.31 -8.46
C VAL A 60 11.44 1.78 -8.55
N PHE A 61 12.36 1.10 -7.88
CA PHE A 61 12.51 -0.36 -7.87
C PHE A 61 12.48 -0.91 -6.46
N ASP A 62 12.09 -2.17 -6.30
CA ASP A 62 12.30 -2.91 -5.05
C ASP A 62 13.75 -3.44 -4.94
N GLY A 63 14.35 -3.40 -3.73
CA GLY A 63 15.78 -3.61 -3.50
C GLY A 63 16.35 -4.93 -4.01
N ASP A 64 15.62 -6.04 -3.83
CA ASP A 64 16.05 -7.39 -4.21
C ASP A 64 15.74 -7.79 -5.65
N TRP A 65 15.08 -6.92 -6.41
CA TRP A 65 14.69 -7.21 -7.79
C TRP A 65 15.88 -7.17 -8.74
N LYS A 66 16.15 -8.27 -9.45
CA LYS A 66 17.33 -8.46 -10.31
C LYS A 66 17.01 -8.52 -11.81
N ASP A 67 15.77 -8.27 -12.21
CA ASP A 67 15.37 -8.39 -13.62
C ASP A 67 15.78 -7.14 -14.43
N VAL A 68 16.76 -7.34 -15.32
CA VAL A 68 17.25 -6.29 -16.23
C VAL A 68 16.14 -5.73 -17.12
N THR A 69 15.10 -6.52 -17.42
CA THR A 69 13.98 -6.09 -18.28
C THR A 69 13.17 -4.96 -17.65
N THR A 70 13.04 -4.93 -16.31
CA THR A 70 12.41 -3.84 -15.56
C THR A 70 13.16 -2.53 -15.74
N GLY A 71 14.50 -2.59 -15.62
CA GLY A 71 15.33 -1.40 -15.81
C GLY A 71 15.27 -0.87 -17.26
N LEU A 72 15.30 -1.77 -18.25
CA LEU A 72 15.18 -1.39 -19.67
C LEU A 72 13.80 -0.81 -19.97
N PHE A 73 12.74 -1.34 -19.36
CA PHE A 73 11.39 -0.78 -19.46
C PHE A 73 11.36 0.67 -18.95
N PHE A 74 11.90 0.91 -17.75
CA PHE A 74 11.93 2.25 -17.17
C PHE A 74 12.80 3.23 -17.98
N ALA A 75 13.98 2.79 -18.45
CA ALA A 75 14.82 3.59 -19.33
C ALA A 75 14.09 3.98 -20.64
N ARG A 76 13.29 3.06 -21.21
CA ARG A 76 12.44 3.34 -22.39
C ARG A 76 11.37 4.39 -22.07
N ALA A 77 10.72 4.28 -20.91
CA ALA A 77 9.71 5.24 -20.44
C ALA A 77 10.31 6.65 -20.31
N LEU A 78 11.48 6.76 -19.67
CA LEU A 78 12.22 8.03 -19.58
C LEU A 78 12.66 8.55 -20.97
N GLY A 79 13.03 7.65 -21.90
CA GLY A 79 13.32 8.00 -23.29
C GLY A 79 12.15 8.64 -24.03
N ALA A 80 10.91 8.33 -23.69
CA ALA A 80 9.72 8.99 -24.25
C ALA A 80 9.61 10.44 -23.75
N LEU A 81 9.86 10.70 -22.47
CA LEU A 81 9.91 12.06 -21.91
C LEU A 81 11.06 12.88 -22.51
N HIS A 82 12.23 12.28 -22.68
CA HIS A 82 13.37 12.92 -23.33
C HIS A 82 13.02 13.40 -24.76
N ARG A 83 12.39 12.55 -25.57
CA ARG A 83 11.96 12.92 -26.93
C ARG A 83 10.88 14.02 -26.93
N ALA A 84 10.09 14.11 -25.87
CA ALA A 84 9.13 15.19 -25.67
C ALA A 84 9.77 16.48 -25.11
N GLY A 85 11.08 16.49 -24.83
CA GLY A 85 11.79 17.63 -24.26
C GLY A 85 11.47 17.89 -22.78
N ILE A 86 10.94 16.90 -22.07
CA ILE A 86 10.54 17.02 -20.65
C ILE A 86 11.64 16.44 -19.76
N PRO A 87 12.33 17.27 -18.96
CA PRO A 87 13.35 16.81 -18.03
C PRO A 87 12.74 16.09 -16.82
N VAL A 88 13.50 15.14 -16.27
CA VAL A 88 13.13 14.35 -15.10
C VAL A 88 14.16 14.55 -14.00
N PHE A 89 13.70 14.82 -12.78
CA PHE A 89 14.52 14.97 -11.58
C PHE A 89 14.12 13.91 -10.57
N MET A 90 15.07 13.07 -10.15
CA MET A 90 14.77 11.96 -9.26
C MET A 90 15.80 11.79 -8.16
N VAL A 91 15.32 11.41 -6.98
CA VAL A 91 16.14 10.85 -5.90
C VAL A 91 15.99 9.34 -5.86
N LYS A 92 16.95 8.64 -5.31
CA LYS A 92 16.83 7.23 -4.94
C LYS A 92 16.25 7.14 -3.54
N GLY A 93 15.23 6.30 -3.35
CA GLY A 93 14.71 5.94 -2.04
C GLY A 93 15.53 4.82 -1.39
N ASN A 94 15.01 4.28 -0.29
CA ASN A 94 15.68 3.21 0.45
C ASN A 94 15.73 1.88 -0.33
N HIS A 95 14.67 1.52 -1.05
CA HIS A 95 14.64 0.33 -1.90
C HIS A 95 15.61 0.46 -3.09
N ASP A 96 15.68 1.63 -3.73
CA ASP A 96 16.60 1.89 -4.83
C ASP A 96 18.06 1.81 -4.40
N ALA A 97 18.38 2.25 -3.17
CA ALA A 97 19.75 2.26 -2.65
C ALA A 97 20.29 0.83 -2.44
N GLU A 98 19.42 -0.12 -2.14
CA GLU A 98 19.74 -1.55 -2.00
C GLU A 98 19.76 -2.27 -3.36
N SER A 99 19.12 -1.70 -4.38
CA SER A 99 18.99 -2.30 -5.71
C SER A 99 20.33 -2.32 -6.48
N VAL A 100 20.75 -3.51 -6.91
CA VAL A 100 21.88 -3.70 -7.80
C VAL A 100 21.62 -3.10 -9.19
N MET A 101 20.36 -3.05 -9.61
CA MET A 101 19.90 -2.57 -10.92
C MET A 101 20.09 -1.06 -11.11
N SER A 102 19.92 -0.28 -10.05
CA SER A 102 19.99 1.18 -10.11
C SER A 102 21.40 1.73 -10.41
N ARG A 103 22.43 0.87 -10.45
CA ARG A 103 23.83 1.29 -10.55
C ARG A 103 24.37 1.43 -11.98
N GLY A 104 23.70 0.88 -12.99
CA GLY A 104 24.26 0.79 -14.34
C GLY A 104 23.31 1.06 -15.50
N LEU A 105 22.08 1.55 -15.24
CA LEU A 105 21.13 1.84 -16.30
C LEU A 105 21.49 3.16 -16.99
N PRO A 106 21.68 3.16 -18.34
CA PRO A 106 21.91 4.38 -19.09
C PRO A 106 20.57 5.13 -19.22
N TYR A 107 20.41 6.19 -18.46
CA TYR A 107 19.30 7.12 -18.63
C TYR A 107 19.64 8.20 -19.66
N PRO A 108 18.64 8.79 -20.34
CA PRO A 108 18.85 9.95 -21.20
C PRO A 108 19.43 11.15 -20.45
N ASP A 109 20.16 12.03 -21.15
CA ASP A 109 20.78 13.23 -20.57
C ASP A 109 19.79 14.21 -19.91
N SER A 110 18.50 14.14 -20.27
CA SER A 110 17.44 14.94 -19.64
C SER A 110 17.02 14.41 -18.27
N VAL A 111 17.59 13.28 -17.81
CA VAL A 111 17.27 12.70 -16.50
C VAL A 111 18.40 13.03 -15.54
N THR A 112 18.08 13.75 -14.48
CA THR A 112 18.99 14.04 -13.37
C THR A 112 18.62 13.17 -12.17
N THR A 113 19.52 12.27 -11.79
CA THR A 113 19.46 11.59 -10.49
C THR A 113 20.35 12.32 -9.50
N PHE A 114 19.75 12.86 -8.43
CA PHE A 114 20.50 13.54 -7.39
C PHE A 114 21.51 12.62 -6.71
N ARG A 115 22.65 13.18 -6.34
CA ARG A 115 23.75 12.41 -5.72
C ARG A 115 23.40 11.91 -4.33
N ALA A 116 23.99 10.78 -3.93
CA ALA A 116 23.79 10.20 -2.61
C ALA A 116 24.75 10.78 -1.54
N ASN A 117 25.96 11.21 -1.95
CA ASN A 117 27.00 11.64 -1.02
C ASN A 117 26.78 13.07 -0.46
N ARG A 118 26.00 13.89 -1.15
CA ARG A 118 25.65 15.25 -0.72
C ARG A 118 24.36 15.71 -1.36
N ALA A 119 23.63 16.60 -0.69
CA ALA A 119 22.54 17.33 -1.31
C ALA A 119 23.09 18.33 -2.34
N GLU A 120 22.38 18.52 -3.43
CA GLU A 120 22.77 19.41 -4.52
C GLU A 120 21.57 20.16 -5.08
N THR A 121 21.83 21.25 -5.80
CA THR A 121 20.80 22.05 -6.47
C THR A 121 20.96 21.95 -7.98
N VAL A 122 19.86 21.70 -8.67
CA VAL A 122 19.75 21.79 -10.12
C VAL A 122 18.77 22.88 -10.48
N THR A 123 19.07 23.71 -11.49
CA THR A 123 18.24 24.83 -11.87
C THR A 123 17.61 24.70 -13.23
N LEU A 124 16.38 25.17 -13.37
CA LEU A 124 15.70 25.44 -14.62
C LEU A 124 15.58 26.94 -14.80
N ASP A 125 16.60 27.54 -15.39
CA ASP A 125 16.78 29.01 -15.42
C ASP A 125 15.63 29.71 -16.13
N ALA A 126 15.11 29.15 -17.24
CA ALA A 126 13.99 29.70 -17.99
C ALA A 126 12.69 29.79 -17.17
N LEU A 127 12.52 28.92 -16.15
CA LEU A 127 11.37 28.86 -15.27
C LEU A 127 11.63 29.49 -13.91
N ARG A 128 12.89 29.83 -13.60
CA ARG A 128 13.33 30.22 -12.27
C ARG A 128 12.98 29.19 -11.20
N VAL A 129 13.22 27.92 -11.48
CA VAL A 129 12.99 26.81 -10.54
C VAL A 129 14.34 26.26 -10.08
N ALA A 130 14.49 26.12 -8.77
CA ALA A 130 15.62 25.46 -8.13
C ALA A 130 15.12 24.18 -7.46
N LEU A 131 15.61 23.02 -7.93
CA LEU A 131 15.32 21.72 -7.33
C LEU A 131 16.52 21.32 -6.45
N HIS A 132 16.23 21.01 -5.20
CA HIS A 132 17.19 20.58 -4.20
C HIS A 132 16.92 19.11 -3.86
N GLY A 133 17.90 18.24 -3.99
CA GLY A 133 17.69 16.82 -3.76
C GLY A 133 18.93 16.10 -3.26
N ARG A 134 18.70 14.98 -2.59
CA ARG A 134 19.71 14.02 -2.17
C ARG A 134 19.14 12.61 -2.21
N SER A 135 19.83 11.72 -2.90
CA SER A 135 19.49 10.29 -2.91
C SER A 135 19.98 9.59 -1.65
N PHE A 136 19.32 8.49 -1.30
CA PHE A 136 19.78 7.60 -0.23
C PHE A 136 21.11 6.92 -0.64
N PRO A 137 22.15 6.96 0.18
CA PRO A 137 23.41 6.26 -0.10
C PRO A 137 23.33 4.76 0.23
N HIS A 138 22.75 4.42 1.38
CA HIS A 138 22.48 3.10 1.96
C HIS A 138 21.51 3.29 3.14
N ARG A 139 21.57 2.43 4.17
CA ARG A 139 20.85 2.68 5.43
C ARG A 139 21.23 4.04 6.02
N LEU A 140 20.22 4.85 6.34
CA LEU A 140 20.44 6.17 6.91
C LEU A 140 20.19 6.19 8.40
N THR A 141 21.10 6.87 9.06
CA THR A 141 20.96 7.31 10.43
C THR A 141 21.34 8.79 10.50
N GLY A 142 20.49 9.62 11.13
CA GLY A 142 20.85 11.00 11.49
C GLY A 142 20.50 12.08 10.46
N ASP A 143 21.12 13.21 10.58
CA ASP A 143 20.87 14.55 10.03
C ASP A 143 20.83 14.69 8.50
N PHE A 144 20.03 13.88 7.85
CA PHE A 144 19.98 13.82 6.38
C PHE A 144 19.40 15.08 5.77
N VAL A 145 18.33 15.59 6.36
CA VAL A 145 17.63 16.78 5.88
C VAL A 145 18.46 18.04 6.08
N GLU A 146 19.21 18.15 7.18
CA GLU A 146 20.04 19.31 7.49
C GLU A 146 21.12 19.61 6.43
N THR A 147 21.42 18.64 5.58
CA THR A 147 22.40 18.81 4.50
C THR A 147 21.86 19.50 3.25
N TYR A 148 20.55 19.81 3.21
CA TYR A 148 19.96 20.46 2.05
C TYR A 148 20.44 21.92 1.93
N PRO A 149 20.64 22.41 0.69
CA PRO A 149 21.13 23.77 0.47
C PRO A 149 20.15 24.85 0.95
N ALA A 150 20.66 26.04 1.21
CA ALA A 150 19.79 27.20 1.44
C ALA A 150 18.93 27.47 0.19
N ARG A 151 17.75 28.06 0.41
CA ARG A 151 16.86 28.50 -0.68
C ARG A 151 17.58 29.49 -1.60
N ARG A 152 17.19 29.49 -2.86
CA ARG A 152 17.64 30.48 -3.84
C ARG A 152 16.62 31.60 -3.94
N ASP A 153 17.00 32.80 -3.53
CA ASP A 153 16.09 33.95 -3.51
C ASP A 153 15.59 34.35 -4.91
N GLY A 154 14.29 34.62 -5.01
CA GLY A 154 13.62 34.97 -6.27
C GLY A 154 13.37 33.79 -7.21
N TRP A 155 13.55 32.56 -6.70
CA TRP A 155 13.27 31.31 -7.40
C TRP A 155 12.18 30.53 -6.70
N LEU A 156 11.46 29.70 -7.44
CA LEU A 156 10.63 28.63 -6.87
C LEU A 156 11.56 27.51 -6.39
N ASN A 157 11.59 27.26 -5.10
CA ASN A 157 12.45 26.28 -4.48
C ASN A 157 11.68 24.99 -4.18
N ILE A 158 12.14 23.86 -4.73
CA ILE A 158 11.52 22.55 -4.59
C ILE A 158 12.51 21.60 -3.93
N GLY A 159 12.19 21.10 -2.73
CA GLY A 159 12.94 20.02 -2.09
C GLY A 159 12.41 18.67 -2.57
N VAL A 160 13.29 17.75 -2.97
CA VAL A 160 12.95 16.38 -3.35
C VAL A 160 13.56 15.44 -2.32
N LEU A 161 12.71 14.75 -1.55
CA LEU A 161 13.13 14.01 -0.37
C LEU A 161 12.32 12.72 -0.23
N HIS A 162 13.00 11.60 0.01
CA HIS A 162 12.36 10.35 0.38
C HIS A 162 12.43 10.20 1.91
N THR A 163 11.31 10.21 2.63
CA THR A 163 11.26 10.27 4.10
C THR A 163 9.98 9.72 4.68
N SER A 164 10.06 9.16 5.88
CA SER A 164 8.88 8.79 6.69
C SER A 164 8.31 9.96 7.50
N LEU A 165 8.87 11.17 7.38
CA LEU A 165 8.63 12.29 8.28
C LEU A 165 8.89 11.89 9.75
N ASP A 166 7.93 12.15 10.64
CA ASP A 166 7.99 11.87 12.08
C ASP A 166 7.84 10.36 12.42
N GLY A 167 7.77 9.49 11.41
CA GLY A 167 7.59 8.03 11.59
C GLY A 167 6.17 7.61 11.94
N SER A 168 5.21 8.53 12.08
CA SER A 168 3.78 8.20 12.33
C SER A 168 3.06 7.66 11.10
N ARG A 169 3.65 7.84 9.90
CA ARG A 169 3.06 7.54 8.59
C ARG A 169 3.75 6.38 7.88
N GLY A 170 3.75 5.19 8.47
CA GLY A 170 4.31 4.01 7.80
C GLY A 170 5.45 3.32 8.56
N HIS A 171 6.14 2.41 7.89
CA HIS A 171 7.13 1.51 8.46
C HIS A 171 8.46 2.23 8.71
N GLN A 172 9.12 1.96 9.85
CA GLN A 172 10.48 2.35 10.26
C GLN A 172 10.99 3.75 9.85
N GLY A 173 11.60 4.49 10.77
CA GLY A 173 12.11 5.84 10.54
C GLY A 173 13.21 5.91 9.48
N TYR A 174 12.88 6.25 8.25
CA TYR A 174 13.81 6.57 7.18
C TYR A 174 13.93 8.07 7.02
N ALA A 175 15.16 8.61 7.15
CA ALA A 175 15.44 10.05 7.12
C ALA A 175 14.42 10.86 7.94
N PRO A 176 14.21 10.56 9.24
CA PRO A 176 13.18 11.16 10.04
C PRO A 176 13.39 12.67 10.11
N CYS A 177 12.32 13.44 9.88
CA CYS A 177 12.28 14.89 10.04
C CYS A 177 10.86 15.33 10.36
N SER A 178 10.75 16.46 11.03
CA SER A 178 9.45 17.07 11.31
C SER A 178 9.01 18.02 10.19
N VAL A 179 7.72 18.34 10.15
CA VAL A 179 7.20 19.42 9.29
C VAL A 179 7.92 20.74 9.57
N GLU A 180 8.21 21.04 10.83
CA GLU A 180 8.91 22.26 11.21
C GLU A 180 10.36 22.29 10.72
N ASP A 181 11.05 21.15 10.65
CA ASP A 181 12.39 21.08 10.06
C ASP A 181 12.34 21.43 8.58
N LEU A 182 11.35 20.91 7.83
CA LEU A 182 11.18 21.26 6.42
C LEU A 182 10.82 22.73 6.20
N LYS A 183 10.00 23.33 7.06
CA LYS A 183 9.64 24.76 7.00
C LYS A 183 10.83 25.69 7.18
N ARG A 184 11.82 25.32 8.00
CA ARG A 184 13.02 26.14 8.25
C ARG A 184 13.84 26.43 7.02
N PHE A 185 13.78 25.56 5.99
CA PHE A 185 14.49 25.80 4.72
C PHE A 185 13.88 26.92 3.89
N GLY A 186 12.61 27.26 4.14
CA GLY A 186 11.88 28.29 3.39
C GLY A 186 11.66 27.92 1.93
N TYR A 187 11.67 26.62 1.58
CA TYR A 187 11.30 26.16 0.24
C TYR A 187 9.81 26.33 0.01
N ASP A 188 9.40 26.40 -1.24
CA ASP A 188 7.99 26.60 -1.59
C ASP A 188 7.23 25.27 -1.70
N TYR A 189 7.94 24.19 -2.02
CA TYR A 189 7.39 22.83 -2.17
C TYR A 189 8.36 21.76 -1.70
N TRP A 190 7.86 20.76 -0.99
CA TRP A 190 8.56 19.54 -0.69
C TRP A 190 7.89 18.36 -1.40
N ALA A 191 8.58 17.81 -2.39
CA ALA A 191 8.19 16.58 -3.08
C ALA A 191 8.70 15.39 -2.27
N LEU A 192 7.79 14.76 -1.51
CA LEU A 192 8.11 13.64 -0.63
C LEU A 192 7.76 12.30 -1.26
N GLY A 193 8.50 11.23 -0.92
CA GLY A 193 8.19 9.83 -1.20
C GLY A 193 8.34 8.99 0.06
N HIS A 194 8.03 7.68 -0.02
CA HIS A 194 8.01 6.67 1.04
C HIS A 194 6.61 6.32 1.56
N VAL A 195 5.71 7.27 1.67
CA VAL A 195 4.35 7.04 2.16
C VAL A 195 3.43 6.74 0.97
N HIS A 196 2.85 5.53 0.93
CA HIS A 196 2.03 5.05 -0.18
C HIS A 196 0.60 5.60 -0.20
N ALA A 197 0.21 6.40 0.79
CA ALA A 197 -1.03 7.16 0.81
C ALA A 197 -0.78 8.58 0.31
N ALA A 198 -1.59 9.06 -0.64
CA ALA A 198 -1.52 10.43 -1.11
C ALA A 198 -1.98 11.39 0.01
N GLU A 199 -1.14 12.36 0.36
CA GLU A 199 -1.43 13.31 1.44
C GLU A 199 -0.81 14.68 1.16
N ILE A 200 -1.60 15.74 1.31
CA ILE A 200 -1.07 17.11 1.45
C ILE A 200 -0.91 17.39 2.94
N VAL A 201 0.30 17.20 3.43
CA VAL A 201 0.63 17.33 4.87
C VAL A 201 0.57 18.79 5.33
N HIS A 202 1.03 19.74 4.47
CA HIS A 202 1.04 21.16 4.74
C HIS A 202 0.90 21.96 3.46
N ARG A 203 0.38 23.21 3.54
CA ARG A 203 0.08 24.04 2.34
C ARG A 203 0.95 25.29 2.21
N ASP A 204 1.69 25.68 3.24
CA ASP A 204 2.57 26.87 3.22
C ASP A 204 3.77 26.68 4.16
N PRO A 205 4.92 26.15 3.66
CA PRO A 205 5.13 25.63 2.32
C PRO A 205 4.31 24.38 2.02
N TRP A 206 4.17 24.04 0.74
CA TRP A 206 3.55 22.77 0.36
C TRP A 206 4.45 21.57 0.71
N ILE A 207 3.94 20.66 1.50
CA ILE A 207 4.61 19.40 1.87
C ILE A 207 3.68 18.27 1.46
N VAL A 208 4.10 17.45 0.49
CA VAL A 208 3.18 16.57 -0.24
C VAL A 208 3.78 15.19 -0.45
N PHE A 209 3.01 14.16 -0.09
CA PHE A 209 3.20 12.79 -0.55
C PHE A 209 2.24 12.51 -1.70
N PRO A 210 2.69 12.04 -2.87
CA PRO A 210 1.80 11.69 -3.98
C PRO A 210 1.15 10.32 -3.76
N GLY A 211 1.65 9.52 -2.82
CA GLY A 211 1.37 8.11 -2.66
C GLY A 211 2.12 7.25 -3.68
N ASN A 212 1.88 5.96 -3.67
CA ASN A 212 2.42 5.07 -4.68
C ASN A 212 1.63 5.17 -6.00
N LEU A 213 2.32 4.87 -7.10
CA LEU A 213 1.74 4.99 -8.44
C LEU A 213 0.69 3.90 -8.73
N GLN A 214 0.87 2.70 -8.14
CA GLN A 214 0.00 1.53 -8.29
C GLN A 214 -0.09 0.77 -6.96
N GLY A 215 -1.31 0.46 -6.51
CA GLY A 215 -1.51 -0.40 -5.35
C GLY A 215 -1.00 -1.82 -5.58
N ARG A 216 -0.26 -2.38 -4.63
CA ARG A 216 0.39 -3.70 -4.71
C ARG A 216 -0.27 -4.75 -3.84
N SER A 217 -1.10 -4.33 -2.91
CA SER A 217 -1.80 -5.21 -1.98
C SER A 217 -3.11 -4.59 -1.49
N VAL A 218 -3.90 -5.38 -0.79
CA VAL A 218 -5.15 -4.94 -0.16
C VAL A 218 -4.95 -3.88 0.95
N ARG A 219 -3.73 -3.62 1.38
CA ARG A 219 -3.42 -2.51 2.30
C ARG A 219 -3.34 -1.16 1.59
N GLU A 220 -3.21 -1.18 0.26
CA GLU A 220 -3.04 0.00 -0.58
C GLU A 220 -4.29 0.22 -1.46
N THR A 221 -5.44 0.38 -0.81
CA THR A 221 -6.75 0.52 -1.45
C THR A 221 -6.96 1.88 -2.13
N GLY A 222 -8.00 1.95 -2.96
CA GLY A 222 -8.45 3.18 -3.61
C GLY A 222 -7.61 3.60 -4.82
N ALA A 223 -7.87 4.80 -5.30
CA ALA A 223 -7.18 5.37 -6.45
C ALA A 223 -5.72 5.70 -6.13
N LYS A 224 -4.83 5.44 -7.09
CA LYS A 224 -3.39 5.68 -6.99
C LYS A 224 -2.90 6.50 -8.17
N GLY A 225 -1.74 7.17 -8.00
CA GLY A 225 -1.23 8.00 -9.09
C GLY A 225 -0.12 8.96 -8.68
N ALA A 226 -0.27 10.22 -9.06
CA ALA A 226 0.73 11.29 -8.87
C ALA A 226 0.03 12.60 -8.50
N MET A 227 0.81 13.66 -8.24
CA MET A 227 0.29 15.02 -8.06
C MET A 227 0.65 15.89 -9.25
N ARG A 228 -0.33 16.68 -9.74
CA ARG A 228 -0.07 17.79 -10.64
C ARG A 228 0.04 19.07 -9.81
N VAL A 229 1.14 19.77 -9.98
CA VAL A 229 1.39 21.04 -9.31
C VAL A 229 1.37 22.16 -10.35
N THR A 230 0.51 23.14 -10.15
CA THR A 230 0.35 24.31 -11.04
C THR A 230 1.02 25.51 -10.42
N VAL A 231 1.85 26.17 -11.22
CA VAL A 231 2.61 27.37 -10.82
C VAL A 231 2.20 28.56 -11.69
N GLU A 232 1.92 29.68 -11.04
CA GLU A 232 1.66 30.97 -11.69
C GLU A 232 2.54 32.04 -11.06
N ASP A 233 3.27 32.79 -11.89
CA ASP A 233 4.13 33.89 -11.49
C ASP A 233 5.08 33.56 -10.32
N GLY A 234 5.64 32.34 -10.38
CA GLY A 234 6.59 31.82 -9.39
C GLY A 234 5.96 31.34 -8.08
N ARG A 235 4.63 31.21 -8.02
CA ARG A 235 3.91 30.70 -6.85
C ARG A 235 3.09 29.47 -7.20
N ILE A 236 3.01 28.52 -6.29
CA ILE A 236 2.14 27.36 -6.42
C ILE A 236 0.71 27.80 -6.12
N VAL A 237 -0.17 27.59 -7.11
CA VAL A 237 -1.59 27.97 -7.02
C VAL A 237 -2.50 26.78 -6.85
N ASP A 238 -2.05 25.57 -7.27
CA ASP A 238 -2.84 24.34 -7.15
C ASP A 238 -1.95 23.10 -7.02
N VAL A 239 -2.40 22.14 -6.20
CA VAL A 239 -1.82 20.80 -6.07
C VAL A 239 -2.96 19.81 -6.08
N ALA A 240 -3.11 19.08 -7.19
CA ALA A 240 -4.22 18.17 -7.43
C ALA A 240 -3.74 16.74 -7.72
N PRO A 241 -4.39 15.70 -7.18
CA PRO A 241 -4.10 14.33 -7.53
C PRO A 241 -4.51 14.03 -8.97
N ILE A 242 -3.72 13.19 -9.63
CA ILE A 242 -4.04 12.58 -10.93
C ILE A 242 -4.05 11.07 -10.77
N VAL A 243 -5.12 10.44 -11.21
CA VAL A 243 -5.33 8.99 -11.08
C VAL A 243 -4.69 8.29 -12.27
N LEU A 244 -3.73 7.41 -12.00
CA LEU A 244 -2.90 6.75 -13.02
C LEU A 244 -2.83 5.23 -12.84
N ASP A 245 -3.47 4.70 -11.79
CA ASP A 245 -3.50 3.27 -11.51
C ASP A 245 -4.20 2.47 -12.62
N ALA A 246 -3.71 1.28 -12.87
CA ALA A 246 -4.24 0.37 -13.88
C ALA A 246 -5.01 -0.81 -13.29
N ALA A 247 -4.97 -0.99 -11.97
CA ALA A 247 -5.75 -1.97 -11.21
C ALA A 247 -5.96 -1.45 -9.80
N ARG A 248 -7.05 -1.87 -9.13
CA ARG A 248 -7.41 -1.41 -7.78
C ARG A 248 -7.53 -2.54 -6.79
N TRP A 249 -7.37 -2.15 -5.53
CA TRP A 249 -7.64 -2.99 -4.37
C TRP A 249 -8.74 -2.36 -3.55
N ALA A 250 -9.64 -3.21 -3.01
CA ALA A 250 -10.68 -2.77 -2.09
C ALA A 250 -10.74 -3.71 -0.87
N HIS A 251 -11.12 -3.15 0.27
CA HIS A 251 -11.27 -3.89 1.52
C HIS A 251 -12.54 -3.43 2.25
N PRO A 252 -13.74 -3.74 1.71
CA PRO A 252 -14.97 -3.41 2.39
C PRO A 252 -15.14 -4.24 3.67
N ALA A 253 -15.62 -3.57 4.73
CA ALA A 253 -16.16 -4.20 5.92
C ALA A 253 -17.69 -4.28 5.78
N VAL A 254 -18.25 -5.47 6.02
CA VAL A 254 -19.69 -5.73 5.95
C VAL A 254 -20.17 -6.05 7.35
N ASP A 255 -21.02 -5.19 7.91
CA ASP A 255 -21.66 -5.43 9.19
C ASP A 255 -22.81 -6.43 9.02
N VAL A 256 -22.72 -7.56 9.72
CA VAL A 256 -23.71 -8.64 9.66
C VAL A 256 -24.50 -8.80 10.98
N THR A 257 -24.47 -7.80 11.86
CA THR A 257 -25.15 -7.83 13.17
C THR A 257 -26.65 -8.11 13.02
N ALA A 258 -27.31 -7.51 12.03
CA ALA A 258 -28.76 -7.68 11.80
C ALA A 258 -29.10 -8.78 10.79
N VAL A 259 -28.10 -9.62 10.40
CA VAL A 259 -28.31 -10.63 9.35
C VAL A 259 -28.54 -11.99 9.98
N GLU A 260 -29.67 -12.63 9.61
CA GLU A 260 -30.15 -13.88 10.23
C GLU A 260 -29.77 -15.15 9.46
N THR A 261 -29.32 -15.02 8.19
CA THR A 261 -29.04 -16.18 7.33
C THR A 261 -27.73 -16.01 6.56
N GLU A 262 -27.03 -17.11 6.28
CA GLU A 262 -25.83 -17.08 5.46
C GLU A 262 -26.09 -16.55 4.04
N ALA A 263 -27.25 -16.86 3.47
CA ALA A 263 -27.64 -16.35 2.16
C ALA A 263 -27.72 -14.82 2.15
N ALA A 264 -28.25 -14.22 3.24
CA ALA A 264 -28.29 -12.76 3.39
C ALA A 264 -26.91 -12.17 3.66
N VAL A 265 -26.02 -12.86 4.41
CA VAL A 265 -24.61 -12.47 4.57
C VAL A 265 -23.92 -12.43 3.20
N LEU A 266 -24.08 -13.48 2.38
CA LEU A 266 -23.50 -13.54 1.04
C LEU A 266 -24.05 -12.46 0.11
N ALA A 267 -25.35 -12.16 0.22
CA ALA A 267 -25.97 -11.07 -0.54
C ALA A 267 -25.39 -9.70 -0.16
N ALA A 268 -25.28 -9.39 1.15
CA ALA A 268 -24.70 -8.15 1.63
C ALA A 268 -23.22 -8.01 1.22
N ALA A 269 -22.45 -9.10 1.32
CA ALA A 269 -21.06 -9.13 0.84
C ALA A 269 -21.00 -8.89 -0.69
N GLY A 270 -21.92 -9.45 -1.45
CA GLY A 270 -22.04 -9.24 -2.90
C GLY A 270 -22.36 -7.80 -3.27
N GLU A 271 -23.24 -7.13 -2.55
CA GLU A 271 -23.54 -5.70 -2.73
C GLU A 271 -22.29 -4.84 -2.45
N ALA A 272 -21.55 -5.14 -1.39
CA ALA A 272 -20.30 -4.44 -1.08
C ALA A 272 -19.23 -4.64 -2.16
N VAL A 273 -19.14 -5.84 -2.76
CA VAL A 273 -18.25 -6.13 -3.89
C VAL A 273 -18.67 -5.35 -5.13
N ALA A 274 -19.98 -5.29 -5.43
CA ALA A 274 -20.49 -4.54 -6.57
C ALA A 274 -20.23 -3.03 -6.42
N ALA A 275 -20.45 -2.46 -5.24
CA ALA A 275 -20.13 -1.06 -4.96
C ALA A 275 -18.63 -0.77 -5.09
N ALA A 276 -17.77 -1.68 -4.62
CA ALA A 276 -16.32 -1.55 -4.77
C ALA A 276 -15.89 -1.62 -6.25
N HIS A 277 -16.54 -2.46 -7.05
CA HIS A 277 -16.27 -2.55 -8.49
C HIS A 277 -16.70 -1.28 -9.24
N GLU A 278 -17.85 -0.71 -8.91
CA GLU A 278 -18.27 0.58 -9.47
C GLU A 278 -17.25 1.68 -9.14
N ALA A 279 -16.79 1.73 -7.88
CA ALA A 279 -15.75 2.67 -7.45
C ALA A 279 -14.38 2.43 -8.11
N ALA A 280 -14.15 1.26 -8.74
CA ALA A 280 -12.94 0.97 -9.48
C ALA A 280 -12.90 1.63 -10.88
N GLU A 281 -14.02 2.22 -11.34
CA GLU A 281 -14.08 3.01 -12.59
C GLU A 281 -13.55 2.24 -13.80
N GLY A 282 -13.95 0.97 -13.96
CA GLY A 282 -13.57 0.10 -15.07
C GLY A 282 -12.15 -0.48 -14.99
N ARG A 283 -11.50 -0.39 -13.83
CA ARG A 283 -10.21 -1.04 -13.60
C ARG A 283 -10.40 -2.44 -13.02
N PRO A 284 -9.56 -3.41 -13.35
CA PRO A 284 -9.49 -4.68 -12.66
C PRO A 284 -9.42 -4.48 -11.14
N LEU A 285 -10.24 -5.23 -10.41
CA LEU A 285 -10.39 -5.07 -8.96
C LEU A 285 -10.08 -6.35 -8.20
N ALA A 286 -9.23 -6.26 -7.18
CA ALA A 286 -9.05 -7.29 -6.17
C ALA A 286 -9.70 -6.85 -4.85
N VAL A 287 -10.57 -7.71 -4.30
CA VAL A 287 -11.37 -7.39 -3.11
C VAL A 287 -11.08 -8.37 -1.98
N ARG A 288 -10.77 -7.83 -0.80
CA ARG A 288 -10.88 -8.56 0.46
C ARG A 288 -12.14 -8.11 1.16
N VAL A 289 -13.04 -9.03 1.49
CA VAL A 289 -14.22 -8.72 2.30
C VAL A 289 -13.95 -9.12 3.74
N THR A 290 -14.28 -8.26 4.69
CA THR A 290 -14.28 -8.57 6.12
C THR A 290 -15.71 -8.50 6.64
N LEU A 291 -16.24 -9.62 7.13
CA LEU A 291 -17.49 -9.65 7.88
C LEU A 291 -17.22 -9.18 9.30
N SER A 292 -18.05 -8.29 9.83
CA SER A 292 -17.92 -7.73 11.17
C SER A 292 -19.27 -7.70 11.89
N GLY A 293 -19.26 -7.44 13.19
CA GLY A 293 -20.47 -7.34 14.01
C GLY A 293 -20.71 -8.56 14.91
N GLU A 294 -21.67 -8.41 15.82
CA GLU A 294 -22.12 -9.45 16.72
C GLU A 294 -23.27 -10.24 16.06
N THR A 295 -23.11 -11.55 15.89
CA THR A 295 -24.12 -12.36 15.19
C THR A 295 -24.19 -13.79 15.73
N PRO A 296 -25.41 -14.38 15.85
CA PRO A 296 -25.56 -15.80 16.17
C PRO A 296 -25.00 -16.72 15.07
N LEU A 297 -24.74 -16.21 13.88
CA LEU A 297 -24.13 -16.98 12.78
C LEU A 297 -22.62 -17.14 12.95
N HIS A 298 -21.97 -16.50 13.93
CA HIS A 298 -20.50 -16.46 14.07
C HIS A 298 -19.83 -17.82 13.85
N ASN A 299 -20.19 -18.81 14.67
CA ASN A 299 -19.58 -20.15 14.61
C ASN A 299 -19.75 -20.79 13.22
N ARG A 300 -20.90 -20.63 12.62
CA ARG A 300 -21.20 -21.16 11.28
C ARG A 300 -20.42 -20.44 10.18
N LEU A 301 -20.29 -19.13 10.27
CA LEU A 301 -19.49 -18.34 9.33
C LEU A 301 -18.00 -18.72 9.41
N VAL A 302 -17.48 -18.94 10.63
CA VAL A 302 -16.09 -19.38 10.83
C VAL A 302 -15.91 -20.80 10.27
N ALA A 303 -16.76 -21.76 10.64
CA ALA A 303 -16.66 -23.14 10.18
C ALA A 303 -16.77 -23.29 8.65
N ARG A 304 -17.60 -22.46 8.01
CA ARG A 304 -17.84 -22.49 6.55
C ARG A 304 -17.06 -21.42 5.77
N ARG A 305 -16.09 -20.76 6.37
CA ARG A 305 -15.35 -19.63 5.76
C ARG A 305 -14.84 -19.93 4.34
N GLU A 306 -14.27 -21.12 4.11
CA GLU A 306 -13.72 -21.48 2.79
C GLU A 306 -14.83 -21.64 1.74
N THR A 307 -15.94 -22.30 2.11
CA THR A 307 -17.12 -22.46 1.24
C THR A 307 -17.71 -21.08 0.89
N LEU A 308 -17.92 -20.23 1.90
CA LEU A 308 -18.45 -18.88 1.72
C LEU A 308 -17.52 -18.02 0.84
N GLN A 309 -16.21 -18.20 0.98
CA GLN A 309 -15.24 -17.50 0.11
C GLN A 309 -15.37 -17.97 -1.35
N ASP A 310 -15.58 -19.25 -1.60
CA ASP A 310 -15.76 -19.77 -2.97
C ASP A 310 -17.11 -19.33 -3.55
N GLU A 311 -18.17 -19.29 -2.75
CA GLU A 311 -19.47 -18.73 -3.14
C GLU A 311 -19.34 -17.22 -3.46
N LEU A 312 -18.61 -16.48 -2.65
CA LEU A 312 -18.34 -15.06 -2.90
C LEU A 312 -17.49 -14.83 -4.15
N ARG A 313 -16.55 -15.73 -4.48
CA ARG A 313 -15.83 -15.70 -5.75
C ARG A 313 -16.78 -15.82 -6.94
N ALA A 314 -17.76 -16.75 -6.86
CA ALA A 314 -18.79 -16.87 -7.89
C ALA A 314 -19.65 -15.60 -7.99
N VAL A 315 -19.91 -14.89 -6.86
CA VAL A 315 -20.56 -13.59 -6.88
C VAL A 315 -19.68 -12.55 -7.59
N GLY A 316 -18.40 -12.47 -7.27
CA GLY A 316 -17.44 -11.56 -7.92
C GLY A 316 -17.45 -11.71 -9.44
N PHE A 317 -17.37 -12.93 -9.95
CA PHE A 317 -17.45 -13.20 -11.40
C PHE A 317 -18.81 -12.82 -12.02
N ARG A 318 -19.89 -12.82 -11.26
CA ARG A 318 -21.18 -12.30 -11.76
C ARG A 318 -21.22 -10.77 -11.81
N VAL A 319 -20.45 -10.11 -10.94
CA VAL A 319 -20.30 -8.65 -10.98
C VAL A 319 -19.51 -8.23 -12.22
N ALA A 320 -18.33 -8.83 -12.44
CA ALA A 320 -17.52 -8.60 -13.63
C ALA A 320 -16.38 -9.65 -13.76
N ASP A 321 -15.95 -9.90 -15.01
CA ASP A 321 -14.85 -10.82 -15.33
C ASP A 321 -13.49 -10.37 -14.76
N ASP A 322 -13.36 -9.12 -14.35
CA ASP A 322 -12.15 -8.51 -13.81
C ASP A 322 -12.29 -8.13 -12.32
N CYS A 323 -13.33 -8.63 -11.65
CA CYS A 323 -13.54 -8.51 -10.21
C CYS A 323 -13.10 -9.82 -9.52
N TRP A 324 -12.01 -9.73 -8.74
CA TRP A 324 -11.40 -10.86 -8.07
C TRP A 324 -11.56 -10.79 -6.55
N ILE A 325 -12.08 -11.87 -5.93
CA ILE A 325 -12.11 -11.99 -4.48
C ILE A 325 -10.79 -12.60 -3.98
N GLU A 326 -9.97 -11.74 -3.39
CA GLU A 326 -8.67 -12.14 -2.83
C GLU A 326 -8.87 -13.03 -1.61
N SER A 327 -9.70 -12.59 -0.65
CA SER A 327 -10.06 -13.37 0.53
C SER A 327 -11.33 -12.87 1.20
N LEU A 328 -11.94 -13.78 1.99
CA LEU A 328 -12.99 -13.48 2.96
C LEU A 328 -12.42 -13.62 4.37
N LYS A 329 -12.57 -12.58 5.19
CA LYS A 329 -12.25 -12.61 6.61
C LYS A 329 -13.53 -12.59 7.44
N VAL A 330 -13.60 -13.46 8.44
CA VAL A 330 -14.67 -13.49 9.44
C VAL A 330 -14.13 -12.83 10.69
N GLY A 331 -14.51 -11.57 10.91
CA GLY A 331 -14.18 -10.77 12.09
C GLY A 331 -15.41 -10.51 12.96
N THR A 332 -16.44 -11.35 12.84
CA THR A 332 -17.63 -11.29 13.67
C THR A 332 -17.33 -11.81 15.08
N VAL A 333 -18.24 -11.54 16.01
CA VAL A 333 -18.21 -12.11 17.37
C VAL A 333 -19.55 -12.77 17.69
N PRO A 334 -19.59 -13.84 18.51
CA PRO A 334 -20.86 -14.39 18.97
C PRO A 334 -21.54 -13.42 19.92
N PRO A 335 -22.89 -13.40 20.00
CA PRO A 335 -23.58 -12.64 21.03
C PRO A 335 -23.19 -13.14 22.43
N PRO A 336 -23.19 -12.26 23.43
CA PRO A 336 -22.91 -12.67 24.80
C PRO A 336 -23.85 -13.80 25.22
N ALA A 337 -23.31 -14.87 25.79
CA ALA A 337 -24.08 -16.00 26.26
C ALA A 337 -25.11 -15.48 27.27
N THR A 338 -26.42 -15.55 26.91
CA THR A 338 -27.48 -15.28 27.87
C THR A 338 -27.39 -16.38 28.93
N PRO A 339 -27.27 -16.06 30.23
CA PRO A 339 -27.28 -17.09 31.25
C PRO A 339 -28.58 -17.89 31.11
N SER A 340 -28.49 -19.08 30.59
CA SER A 340 -29.66 -19.98 30.52
C SER A 340 -29.98 -20.44 31.92
N LEU A 341 -31.20 -20.10 32.41
CA LEU A 341 -31.77 -20.66 33.63
C LEU A 341 -32.19 -22.15 33.48
N ALA A 342 -31.74 -22.79 32.38
CA ALA A 342 -32.02 -24.20 32.09
C ALA A 342 -30.73 -25.04 32.18
N GLN A 343 -30.15 -25.11 33.39
CA GLN A 343 -29.13 -26.11 33.74
C GLN A 343 -29.72 -27.14 34.67
N ASP A 344 -30.73 -27.88 34.23
CA ASP A 344 -31.18 -29.12 34.85
C ASP A 344 -31.65 -30.12 33.79
N ALA A 345 -30.74 -30.52 32.92
CA ALA A 345 -30.85 -31.78 32.18
C ALA A 345 -29.46 -32.32 31.96
N ALA A 346 -29.08 -33.30 32.76
CA ALA A 346 -27.91 -34.12 32.56
C ALA A 346 -28.01 -34.84 31.22
N ASP A 347 -27.44 -34.27 30.21
CA ASP A 347 -27.09 -35.00 28.98
C ASP A 347 -25.58 -35.23 28.99
N GLU A 348 -25.15 -36.49 28.78
CA GLU A 348 -23.76 -36.94 28.78
C GLU A 348 -22.98 -36.39 27.58
N GLY A 349 -23.16 -35.11 27.26
CA GLY A 349 -22.42 -34.40 26.23
C GLY A 349 -21.01 -34.04 26.68
N ILE A 350 -20.04 -34.14 25.78
CA ILE A 350 -18.68 -33.67 26.00
C ILE A 350 -18.74 -32.17 26.21
N ASP A 351 -18.32 -31.70 27.41
CA ASP A 351 -18.12 -30.26 27.67
C ASP A 351 -16.92 -29.77 26.88
N VAL A 352 -17.20 -29.25 25.68
CA VAL A 352 -16.18 -28.78 24.73
C VAL A 352 -15.33 -27.64 25.32
N ASP A 353 -15.94 -26.74 26.10
CA ASP A 353 -15.23 -25.63 26.73
C ASP A 353 -14.27 -26.14 27.81
N ARG A 354 -14.65 -27.16 28.57
CA ARG A 354 -13.75 -27.79 29.51
C ARG A 354 -12.61 -28.54 28.85
N VAL A 355 -12.87 -29.28 27.77
CA VAL A 355 -11.83 -29.99 27.01
C VAL A 355 -10.87 -29.01 26.38
N LEU A 356 -11.36 -27.93 25.79
CA LEU A 356 -10.49 -26.89 25.21
C LEU A 356 -9.66 -26.20 26.30
N ALA A 357 -10.21 -25.93 27.46
CA ALA A 357 -9.47 -25.35 28.58
C ALA A 357 -8.36 -26.30 29.10
N GLU A 358 -8.64 -27.60 29.15
CA GLU A 358 -7.64 -28.62 29.52
C GLU A 358 -6.51 -28.70 28.47
N VAL A 359 -6.83 -28.68 27.17
CA VAL A 359 -5.83 -28.68 26.06
C VAL A 359 -4.95 -27.45 26.13
N VAL A 360 -5.55 -26.25 26.36
CA VAL A 360 -4.80 -24.99 26.46
C VAL A 360 -3.86 -24.96 27.68
N ALA A 361 -4.28 -25.58 28.78
CA ALA A 361 -3.47 -25.69 29.99
C ALA A 361 -2.34 -26.73 29.88
N ASP A 362 -2.36 -27.56 28.81
CA ASP A 362 -1.35 -28.57 28.57
C ASP A 362 -0.01 -27.92 28.16
N PRO A 363 1.09 -28.17 28.93
CA PRO A 363 2.40 -27.64 28.57
C PRO A 363 2.93 -28.13 27.22
N GLU A 364 2.54 -29.32 26.74
CA GLU A 364 2.96 -29.88 25.47
C GLU A 364 2.32 -29.09 24.31
N PHE A 365 1.03 -28.77 24.42
CA PHE A 365 0.33 -27.90 23.47
C PHE A 365 0.95 -26.50 23.41
N ALA A 366 1.24 -25.91 24.58
CA ALA A 366 1.91 -24.61 24.65
C ALA A 366 3.27 -24.63 23.95
N GLY A 367 4.05 -25.69 24.13
CA GLY A 367 5.35 -25.89 23.48
C GLY A 367 5.23 -25.96 21.94
N VAL A 368 4.28 -26.73 21.44
CA VAL A 368 4.02 -26.86 19.98
C VAL A 368 3.62 -25.51 19.35
N VAL A 369 2.78 -24.74 20.03
CA VAL A 369 2.37 -23.40 19.57
C VAL A 369 3.55 -22.43 19.54
N ASP A 370 4.38 -22.44 20.58
CA ASP A 370 5.56 -21.57 20.66
C ASP A 370 6.62 -21.92 19.60
N ASP A 371 6.85 -23.20 19.34
CA ASP A 371 7.72 -23.69 18.28
C ASP A 371 7.23 -23.26 16.89
N LEU A 372 5.92 -23.43 16.63
CA LEU A 372 5.31 -23.00 15.37
C LEU A 372 5.41 -21.49 15.19
N ALA A 373 5.11 -20.72 16.24
CA ALA A 373 5.24 -19.27 16.24
C ALA A 373 6.68 -18.82 15.94
N SER A 374 7.67 -19.51 16.51
CA SER A 374 9.10 -19.26 16.28
C SER A 374 9.50 -19.53 14.83
N VAL A 375 9.04 -20.65 14.25
CA VAL A 375 9.29 -21.00 12.84
C VAL A 375 8.64 -19.99 11.88
N LEU A 376 7.42 -19.56 12.18
CA LEU A 376 6.72 -18.54 11.39
C LEU A 376 7.44 -17.20 11.48
N LYS A 377 7.82 -16.78 12.69
CA LYS A 377 8.56 -15.53 12.90
C LYS A 377 9.90 -15.51 12.15
N ALA A 378 10.61 -16.64 12.11
CA ALA A 378 11.86 -16.74 11.37
C ALA A 378 11.71 -16.61 9.84
N ARG A 379 10.51 -16.86 9.30
CA ARG A 379 10.18 -16.77 7.87
C ARG A 379 9.48 -15.48 7.49
N LEU A 380 9.00 -14.70 8.45
CA LEU A 380 8.37 -13.42 8.20
C LEU A 380 9.41 -12.34 7.93
N PRO A 381 9.13 -11.38 7.03
CA PRO A 381 9.89 -10.14 6.93
C PRO A 381 9.96 -9.43 8.29
N ARG A 382 11.09 -8.78 8.57
CA ARG A 382 11.36 -8.15 9.89
C ARG A 382 10.34 -7.10 10.30
N ASP A 383 9.77 -6.39 9.35
CA ASP A 383 8.71 -5.39 9.52
C ASP A 383 7.36 -5.96 9.99
N LEU A 384 7.15 -7.28 9.85
CA LEU A 384 5.96 -7.96 10.32
C LEU A 384 6.15 -8.65 11.69
N HIS A 385 7.37 -8.66 12.23
CA HIS A 385 7.65 -9.33 13.50
C HIS A 385 6.89 -8.71 14.68
N ASP A 386 6.76 -7.38 14.73
CA ASP A 386 6.08 -6.68 15.82
C ASP A 386 4.55 -6.87 15.73
N ALA A 387 3.99 -6.83 14.51
CA ALA A 387 2.57 -7.11 14.28
C ALA A 387 2.22 -8.57 14.62
N PHE A 388 3.11 -9.51 14.32
CA PHE A 388 2.95 -10.91 14.67
C PHE A 388 3.06 -11.16 16.18
N ALA A 389 3.96 -10.47 16.87
CA ALA A 389 4.15 -10.57 18.31
C ALA A 389 2.99 -9.95 19.13
N GLN A 390 2.25 -8.99 18.54
CA GLN A 390 1.06 -8.37 19.15
C GLN A 390 -0.23 -9.14 18.87
N SER A 391 -0.24 -10.06 17.89
CA SER A 391 -1.39 -10.92 17.64
C SER A 391 -1.39 -12.05 18.67
N ASP A 392 -2.46 -12.16 19.47
CA ASP A 392 -2.67 -13.34 20.30
C ASP A 392 -3.11 -14.51 19.42
N ALA A 393 -2.13 -15.14 18.77
CA ALA A 393 -2.36 -16.28 17.90
C ALA A 393 -3.06 -17.44 18.64
N ARG A 394 -2.87 -17.56 19.96
CA ARG A 394 -3.50 -18.57 20.79
C ARG A 394 -5.00 -18.30 20.94
N GLU A 395 -5.39 -17.06 21.28
CA GLU A 395 -6.81 -16.68 21.37
C GLU A 395 -7.52 -16.89 20.04
N THR A 396 -6.91 -16.52 18.93
CA THR A 396 -7.49 -16.70 17.60
C THR A 396 -7.69 -18.17 17.26
N VAL A 397 -6.67 -19.03 17.49
CA VAL A 397 -6.77 -20.47 17.22
C VAL A 397 -7.83 -21.12 18.11
N LEU A 398 -7.96 -20.69 19.36
CA LEU A 398 -8.97 -21.20 20.28
C LEU A 398 -10.38 -20.77 19.88
N ALA A 399 -10.57 -19.51 19.48
CA ALA A 399 -11.83 -19.03 18.98
C ALA A 399 -12.27 -19.80 17.73
N ASP A 400 -11.34 -20.03 16.79
CA ASP A 400 -11.59 -20.82 15.58
C ASP A 400 -11.91 -22.29 15.91
N ALA A 401 -11.19 -22.91 16.84
CA ALA A 401 -11.45 -24.28 17.29
C ALA A 401 -12.80 -24.43 17.99
N ARG A 402 -13.18 -23.48 18.85
CA ARG A 402 -14.50 -23.44 19.48
C ARG A 402 -15.61 -23.32 18.43
N ALA A 403 -15.45 -22.40 17.50
CA ALA A 403 -16.42 -22.21 16.43
C ALA A 403 -16.59 -23.47 15.57
N TRP A 404 -15.48 -24.16 15.28
CA TRP A 404 -15.48 -25.39 14.48
C TRP A 404 -16.14 -26.57 15.21
N LEU A 405 -15.89 -26.70 16.52
CA LEU A 405 -16.49 -27.76 17.34
C LEU A 405 -17.96 -27.50 17.71
N ALA A 406 -18.38 -26.24 17.77
CA ALA A 406 -19.77 -25.84 18.02
C ALA A 406 -20.63 -25.84 16.72
N GLY A 407 -19.99 -25.92 15.54
CA GLY A 407 -20.72 -26.09 14.27
C GLY A 407 -21.24 -27.50 14.12
N GLU A 408 -22.55 -27.69 14.07
CA GLU A 408 -23.13 -29.00 13.78
C GLU A 408 -22.58 -29.56 12.48
N PRO A 409 -22.14 -30.82 12.44
CA PRO A 409 -21.82 -31.48 11.19
C PRO A 409 -23.12 -31.60 10.36
N SER A 410 -23.02 -31.18 9.12
CA SER A 410 -24.08 -31.30 8.09
C SER A 410 -24.45 -32.75 7.80
#